data_af76a8c573912b9b88020d3ef5c333c3
#
_entry.id   af76a8c573912b9b88020d3ef5c333c3
#
_cell.length_a   1.000
_cell.length_b   1.000
_cell.length_c   1.000
_cell.angle_alpha   90.00
_cell.angle_beta   90.00
_cell.angle_gamma   90.00
#
_symmetry.space_group_name_H-M   'P 1'
#
loop_
_entity.id
_entity.type
_entity.pdbx_description
1 polymer ?
#
loop_
_entity_poly.entity_id
_entity_poly.type
_entity_poly.pdbx_seq_one_letter_code
_entity_poly.pdbx_strand_id
1 'polypeptide(L)'
;MGKGKYNYIWVALIILIFGIIFVPRIVDRLKEGSVVEHDRISRDPDNEPLSYILLNGEKREVPPFALLDQDSMLVTDKDYLGKVYIAEFFFTTCPTICPVMNRNLVELQDEFREFEDFGVASFTINPQYDTPRVLKEYAETYGITDMDWHLLTGD
;
A
#
# COMPACT_ATOMS: atom_id res chain seq x y z
N MET A 1 15.20 -27.53 -60.81
CA MET A 1 14.44 -27.66 -59.54
C MET A 1 15.41 -27.49 -58.37
N GLY A 2 15.52 -26.29 -57.80
CA GLY A 2 16.46 -25.95 -56.73
C GLY A 2 15.91 -24.88 -55.82
N LYS A 3 14.66 -25.04 -55.33
CA LYS A 3 13.98 -24.05 -54.46
C LYS A 3 14.06 -24.35 -52.96
N GLY A 4 14.76 -25.41 -52.53
CA GLY A 4 14.75 -25.84 -51.12
C GLY A 4 15.97 -25.43 -50.28
N LYS A 5 17.08 -25.01 -50.89
CA LYS A 5 18.35 -24.80 -50.16
C LYS A 5 18.51 -23.42 -49.49
N TYR A 6 17.69 -22.45 -49.82
CA TYR A 6 17.81 -21.07 -49.29
C TYR A 6 16.75 -20.67 -48.27
N ASN A 7 15.70 -21.47 -48.10
CA ASN A 7 14.64 -21.15 -47.16
C ASN A 7 15.11 -21.13 -45.71
N TYR A 8 16.03 -21.99 -45.30
CA TYR A 8 16.56 -22.01 -43.94
C TYR A 8 17.42 -20.78 -43.63
N ILE A 9 18.08 -20.18 -44.64
CA ILE A 9 18.87 -18.95 -44.46
C ILE A 9 17.96 -17.78 -44.13
N TRP A 10 16.81 -17.67 -44.80
CA TRP A 10 15.81 -16.65 -44.49
C TRP A 10 15.20 -16.83 -43.09
N VAL A 11 14.91 -18.07 -42.71
CA VAL A 11 14.42 -18.40 -41.37
C VAL A 11 15.49 -18.08 -40.33
N ALA A 12 16.74 -18.42 -40.56
CA ALA A 12 17.84 -18.10 -39.66
C ALA A 12 18.05 -16.58 -39.52
N LEU A 13 17.95 -15.83 -40.63
CA LEU A 13 18.03 -14.36 -40.62
C LEU A 13 16.89 -13.72 -39.82
N ILE A 14 15.65 -14.21 -39.96
CA ILE A 14 14.50 -13.73 -39.22
C ILE A 14 14.69 -13.99 -37.72
N ILE A 15 15.12 -15.18 -37.33
CA ILE A 15 15.38 -15.52 -35.92
C ILE A 15 16.50 -14.64 -35.36
N LEU A 16 17.55 -14.38 -36.12
CA LEU A 16 18.67 -13.55 -35.70
C LEU A 16 18.24 -12.09 -35.53
N ILE A 17 17.46 -11.53 -36.45
CA ILE A 17 16.94 -10.17 -36.36
C ILE A 17 15.97 -10.05 -35.16
N PHE A 18 15.10 -11.05 -34.99
CA PHE A 18 14.19 -11.10 -33.84
C PHE A 18 14.96 -11.17 -32.51
N GLY A 19 16.01 -12.00 -32.46
CA GLY A 19 16.89 -12.11 -31.29
C GLY A 19 17.57 -10.79 -30.94
N ILE A 20 18.15 -10.11 -31.94
CA ILE A 20 18.83 -8.81 -31.72
C ILE A 20 17.87 -7.73 -31.23
N ILE A 21 16.61 -7.74 -31.65
CA ILE A 21 15.62 -6.71 -31.29
C ILE A 21 14.93 -7.05 -29.97
N PHE A 22 14.58 -8.32 -29.73
CA PHE A 22 13.76 -8.72 -28.60
C PHE A 22 14.56 -9.09 -27.34
N VAL A 23 15.74 -9.71 -27.52
CA VAL A 23 16.55 -10.12 -26.35
C VAL A 23 16.94 -8.91 -25.47
N PRO A 24 17.46 -7.78 -26.01
CA PRO A 24 17.75 -6.61 -25.19
C PRO A 24 16.49 -6.07 -24.47
N ARG A 25 15.37 -5.98 -25.17
CA ARG A 25 14.11 -5.51 -24.59
C ARG A 25 13.57 -6.41 -23.48
N ILE A 26 13.71 -7.73 -23.62
CA ILE A 26 13.32 -8.69 -22.59
C ILE A 26 14.27 -8.60 -21.41
N VAL A 27 15.59 -8.51 -21.67
CA VAL A 27 16.60 -8.34 -20.61
C VAL A 27 16.42 -7.02 -19.86
N ASP A 28 16.10 -5.92 -20.56
CA ASP A 28 15.82 -4.64 -19.94
C ASP A 28 14.52 -4.71 -19.10
N ARG A 29 13.46 -5.32 -19.61
CA ARG A 29 12.24 -5.56 -18.82
C ARG A 29 12.45 -6.49 -17.62
N LEU A 30 13.29 -7.48 -17.74
CA LEU A 30 13.64 -8.36 -16.62
C LEU A 30 14.53 -7.64 -15.60
N LYS A 31 15.36 -6.70 -16.04
CA LYS A 31 16.15 -5.83 -15.16
C LYS A 31 15.31 -4.72 -14.52
N GLU A 32 14.36 -4.15 -15.25
CA GLU A 32 13.39 -3.19 -14.71
C GLU A 32 12.32 -3.87 -13.84
N GLY A 33 12.02 -5.16 -14.06
CA GLY A 33 11.12 -5.96 -13.21
C GLY A 33 11.81 -6.65 -12.02
N SER A 34 13.15 -6.61 -11.98
CA SER A 34 13.88 -7.09 -10.82
C SER A 34 14.02 -5.95 -9.82
N VAL A 35 13.11 -5.97 -8.85
CA VAL A 35 13.26 -5.24 -7.61
C VAL A 35 13.48 -3.74 -7.88
N VAL A 36 12.42 -2.98 -7.87
CA VAL A 36 12.53 -1.63 -7.34
C VAL A 36 13.04 -1.84 -5.93
N GLU A 37 14.35 -1.88 -5.79
CA GLU A 37 15.02 -1.77 -4.52
C GLU A 37 14.44 -0.48 -3.94
N HIS A 38 13.54 -0.64 -2.97
CA HIS A 38 12.93 0.49 -2.28
C HIS A 38 14.01 1.11 -1.41
N ASP A 39 14.93 1.79 -2.07
CA ASP A 39 15.90 2.71 -1.44
C ASP A 39 15.17 3.93 -0.82
N ARG A 40 13.85 3.78 -0.61
CA ARG A 40 13.01 4.75 0.09
C ARG A 40 13.04 4.58 1.60
N ILE A 41 13.66 3.53 2.09
CA ILE A 41 13.96 3.33 3.50
C ILE A 41 15.48 3.26 3.68
N SER A 42 16.21 4.06 2.91
CA SER A 42 17.58 4.37 3.27
C SER A 42 17.50 5.16 4.58
N ARG A 43 17.92 4.53 5.66
CA ARG A 43 18.37 5.24 6.85
C ARG A 43 19.63 6.01 6.44
N ASP A 44 19.42 7.11 5.74
CA ASP A 44 20.45 8.09 5.55
C ASP A 44 20.61 8.80 6.89
N PRO A 45 21.74 8.67 7.57
CA PRO A 45 21.97 9.35 8.86
C PRO A 45 21.94 10.88 8.72
N ASP A 46 22.03 11.41 7.51
CA ASP A 46 21.87 12.84 7.18
C ASP A 46 20.44 13.17 6.72
N ASN A 47 19.47 12.29 7.01
CA ASN A 47 18.10 12.44 6.53
C ASN A 47 17.50 13.73 7.05
N GLU A 48 17.13 14.60 6.11
CA GLU A 48 16.31 15.77 6.40
C GLU A 48 15.04 15.31 7.15
N PRO A 49 14.63 16.00 8.20
CA PRO A 49 13.39 15.66 8.91
C PRO A 49 12.25 15.55 7.92
N LEU A 50 11.37 14.55 8.11
CA LEU A 50 10.21 14.27 7.27
C LEU A 50 9.59 15.57 6.76
N SER A 51 9.54 15.72 5.44
CA SER A 51 9.03 16.95 4.83
C SER A 51 7.55 17.11 5.18
N TYR A 52 7.21 18.21 5.82
CA TYR A 52 5.81 18.55 6.09
C TYR A 52 5.10 18.96 4.80
N ILE A 53 3.85 18.58 4.67
CA ILE A 53 2.98 19.16 3.64
C ILE A 53 2.68 20.58 4.07
N LEU A 54 3.11 21.56 3.26
CA LEU A 54 2.82 22.96 3.46
C LEU A 54 1.55 23.34 2.68
N LEU A 55 0.59 23.94 3.35
CA LEU A 55 -0.56 24.56 2.73
C LEU A 55 -0.46 26.08 2.97
N ASN A 56 -0.36 26.88 1.91
CA ASN A 56 -0.17 28.33 1.99
C ASN A 56 1.06 28.79 2.82
N GLY A 57 2.10 27.97 2.88
CA GLY A 57 3.32 28.28 3.65
C GLY A 57 3.24 27.86 5.14
N GLU A 58 2.11 27.33 5.59
CA GLU A 58 1.94 26.81 6.94
C GLU A 58 1.94 25.28 6.95
N LYS A 59 2.44 24.72 8.03
CA LYS A 59 2.45 23.26 8.24
C LYS A 59 1.01 22.75 8.33
N ARG A 60 0.66 21.80 7.46
CA ARG A 60 -0.67 21.19 7.50
C ARG A 60 -0.76 20.26 8.72
N GLU A 61 -1.73 20.49 9.56
CA GLU A 61 -2.08 19.62 10.68
C GLU A 61 -3.25 18.71 10.32
N VAL A 62 -3.33 17.55 10.98
CA VAL A 62 -4.50 16.67 10.90
C VAL A 62 -5.65 17.35 11.62
N PRO A 63 -6.83 17.52 11.01
CA PRO A 63 -7.99 18.08 11.70
C PRO A 63 -8.38 17.20 12.89
N PRO A 64 -8.88 17.78 13.99
CA PRO A 64 -9.37 17.01 15.12
C PRO A 64 -10.56 16.15 14.69
N PHE A 65 -10.60 14.93 15.19
CA PHE A 65 -11.72 14.01 14.99
C PHE A 65 -12.09 13.29 16.28
N ALA A 66 -13.32 12.77 16.34
CA ALA A 66 -13.83 11.95 17.43
C ALA A 66 -14.83 10.95 16.84
N LEU A 67 -14.41 9.70 16.68
CA LEU A 67 -15.14 8.65 15.98
C LEU A 67 -15.21 7.38 16.82
N LEU A 68 -16.14 6.49 16.51
CA LEU A 68 -16.24 5.18 17.16
C LEU A 68 -15.40 4.16 16.36
N ASP A 69 -14.70 3.30 17.09
CA ASP A 69 -13.99 2.19 16.51
C ASP A 69 -14.86 0.91 16.39
N GLN A 70 -14.26 -0.18 15.95
CA GLN A 70 -14.88 -1.51 15.81
C GLN A 70 -15.38 -2.10 17.15
N ASP A 71 -14.87 -1.62 18.27
CA ASP A 71 -15.28 -2.04 19.61
C ASP A 71 -16.24 -1.03 20.30
N SER A 72 -16.74 -0.07 19.51
CA SER A 72 -17.61 1.02 19.96
C SER A 72 -16.93 1.94 20.98
N MET A 73 -15.61 1.99 20.99
CA MET A 73 -14.85 2.92 21.81
C MET A 73 -14.65 4.23 21.07
N LEU A 74 -14.66 5.34 21.80
CA LEU A 74 -14.41 6.65 21.23
C LEU A 74 -12.91 6.83 21.01
N VAL A 75 -12.50 7.05 19.77
CA VAL A 75 -11.13 7.32 19.37
C VAL A 75 -11.03 8.73 18.81
N THR A 76 -10.00 9.44 19.18
CA THR A 76 -9.76 10.83 18.82
C THR A 76 -8.37 11.02 18.20
N ASP A 77 -8.13 12.16 17.58
CA ASP A 77 -6.81 12.57 17.11
C ASP A 77 -5.73 12.53 18.22
N LYS A 78 -6.14 12.68 19.48
CA LYS A 78 -5.24 12.67 20.64
C LYS A 78 -4.67 11.28 20.95
N ASP A 79 -5.36 10.22 20.58
CA ASP A 79 -4.93 8.85 20.81
C ASP A 79 -3.73 8.48 19.94
N TYR A 80 -3.49 9.28 18.90
CA TYR A 80 -2.34 9.16 17.99
C TYR A 80 -1.22 10.18 18.26
N LEU A 81 -1.33 11.01 19.30
CA LEU A 81 -0.27 11.96 19.64
C LEU A 81 1.01 11.24 20.05
N GLY A 82 2.13 11.60 19.39
CA GLY A 82 3.43 10.98 19.63
C GLY A 82 3.66 9.68 18.89
N LYS A 83 2.66 9.20 18.15
CA LYS A 83 2.77 8.00 17.32
C LYS A 83 2.99 8.35 15.85
N VAL A 84 3.63 7.44 15.13
CA VAL A 84 3.61 7.38 13.68
C VAL A 84 2.43 6.49 13.28
N TYR A 85 1.48 7.02 12.54
CA TYR A 85 0.34 6.20 12.15
C TYR A 85 0.03 6.31 10.65
N ILE A 86 -0.54 5.26 10.12
CA ILE A 86 -1.07 5.23 8.76
C ILE A 86 -2.53 5.63 8.81
N ALA A 87 -2.90 6.66 8.05
CA ALA A 87 -4.29 7.01 7.82
C ALA A 87 -4.73 6.44 6.46
N GLU A 88 -5.76 5.60 6.46
CA GLU A 88 -6.37 5.09 5.23
C GLU A 88 -7.86 5.42 5.17
N PHE A 89 -8.40 5.45 3.97
CA PHE A 89 -9.83 5.58 3.71
C PHE A 89 -10.33 4.34 3.02
N PHE A 90 -11.40 3.74 3.56
CA PHE A 90 -11.94 2.48 3.06
C PHE A 90 -13.46 2.43 3.18
N PHE A 91 -14.07 1.34 2.76
CA PHE A 91 -15.45 0.93 3.09
C PHE A 91 -15.56 -0.60 2.99
N THR A 92 -16.35 -1.21 3.87
CA THR A 92 -16.36 -2.67 4.03
C THR A 92 -16.87 -3.42 2.81
N THR A 93 -17.70 -2.81 1.99
CA THR A 93 -18.25 -3.38 0.76
C THR A 93 -17.40 -3.15 -0.49
N CYS A 94 -16.17 -2.64 -0.35
CA CYS A 94 -15.24 -2.42 -1.47
C CYS A 94 -14.77 -3.76 -2.06
N PRO A 95 -15.04 -4.05 -3.36
CA PRO A 95 -14.71 -5.37 -3.91
C PRO A 95 -13.31 -5.46 -4.53
N THR A 96 -12.55 -4.37 -4.58
CA THR A 96 -11.34 -4.29 -5.40
C THR A 96 -10.08 -3.91 -4.63
N ILE A 97 -9.91 -2.63 -4.31
CA ILE A 97 -8.65 -2.10 -3.78
C ILE A 97 -8.49 -2.32 -2.27
N CYS A 98 -9.57 -2.17 -1.49
CA CYS A 98 -9.51 -2.27 -0.03
C CYS A 98 -9.02 -3.66 0.44
N PRO A 99 -9.44 -4.80 -0.17
CA PRO A 99 -8.89 -6.10 0.19
C PRO A 99 -7.36 -6.22 -0.02
N VAL A 100 -6.83 -5.51 -1.02
CA VAL A 100 -5.37 -5.49 -1.27
C VAL A 100 -4.67 -4.60 -0.25
N MET A 101 -5.22 -3.42 0.01
CA MET A 101 -4.69 -2.49 1.02
C MET A 101 -4.62 -3.15 2.40
N ASN A 102 -5.72 -3.76 2.84
CA ASN A 102 -5.77 -4.40 4.16
C ASN A 102 -4.78 -5.54 4.32
N ARG A 103 -4.58 -6.38 3.29
CA ARG A 103 -3.55 -7.41 3.37
C ARG A 103 -2.15 -6.82 3.57
N ASN A 104 -1.83 -5.76 2.85
CA ASN A 104 -0.54 -5.09 3.02
C ASN A 104 -0.41 -4.43 4.40
N LEU A 105 -1.51 -3.88 4.94
CA LEU A 105 -1.52 -3.29 6.28
C LEU A 105 -1.41 -4.35 7.38
N VAL A 106 -1.98 -5.55 7.19
CA VAL A 106 -1.79 -6.68 8.11
C VAL A 106 -0.33 -7.14 8.13
N GLU A 107 0.34 -7.17 6.98
CA GLU A 107 1.78 -7.45 6.94
C GLU A 107 2.58 -6.38 7.73
N LEU A 108 2.19 -5.10 7.61
CA LEU A 108 2.80 -4.03 8.40
C LEU A 108 2.46 -4.14 9.89
N GLN A 109 1.22 -4.48 10.25
CA GLN A 109 0.83 -4.76 11.65
C GLN A 109 1.76 -5.81 12.28
N ASP A 110 2.05 -6.88 11.55
CA ASP A 110 2.90 -7.95 12.04
C ASP A 110 4.36 -7.51 12.18
N GLU A 111 4.86 -6.70 11.25
CA GLU A 111 6.23 -6.17 11.27
C GLU A 111 6.45 -5.14 12.39
N PHE A 112 5.44 -4.30 12.67
CA PHE A 112 5.52 -3.22 13.64
C PHE A 112 4.85 -3.51 14.99
N ARG A 113 4.42 -4.73 15.23
CA ARG A 113 3.69 -5.16 16.45
C ARG A 113 4.43 -4.86 17.77
N GLU A 114 5.76 -4.83 17.74
CA GLU A 114 6.59 -4.57 18.93
C GLU A 114 6.80 -3.06 19.18
N PHE A 115 6.29 -2.18 18.30
CA PHE A 115 6.47 -0.73 18.40
C PHE A 115 5.20 -0.10 18.95
N GLU A 116 5.26 0.38 20.21
CA GLU A 116 4.14 1.05 20.89
C GLU A 116 3.78 2.42 20.29
N ASP A 117 4.69 3.00 19.51
CA ASP A 117 4.55 4.30 18.84
C ASP A 117 4.12 4.20 17.37
N PHE A 118 3.65 3.01 16.93
CA PHE A 118 3.07 2.80 15.61
C PHE A 118 1.58 2.49 15.70
N GLY A 119 0.78 2.97 14.74
CA GLY A 119 -0.65 2.69 14.71
C GLY A 119 -1.26 2.81 13.31
N VAL A 120 -2.52 2.42 13.20
CA VAL A 120 -3.31 2.54 11.96
C VAL A 120 -4.68 3.13 12.28
N ALA A 121 -5.07 4.16 11.53
CA ALA A 121 -6.38 4.78 11.58
C ALA A 121 -7.08 4.58 10.23
N SER A 122 -8.02 3.65 10.18
CA SER A 122 -8.80 3.33 8.99
C SER A 122 -10.16 4.02 9.06
N PHE A 123 -10.37 5.06 8.26
CA PHE A 123 -11.60 5.85 8.23
C PHE A 123 -12.57 5.30 7.20
N THR A 124 -13.77 4.88 7.60
CA THR A 124 -14.78 4.53 6.60
C THR A 124 -15.34 5.78 5.91
N ILE A 125 -15.55 5.66 4.61
CA ILE A 125 -16.25 6.67 3.81
C ILE A 125 -17.74 6.36 3.64
N ASN A 126 -18.23 5.27 4.29
CA ASN A 126 -19.62 4.85 4.25
C ASN A 126 -20.18 4.57 5.68
N PRO A 127 -20.15 5.55 6.60
CA PRO A 127 -20.48 5.34 8.00
C PRO A 127 -21.93 4.89 8.23
N GLN A 128 -22.83 5.15 7.30
CA GLN A 128 -24.23 4.70 7.39
C GLN A 128 -24.37 3.18 7.30
N TYR A 129 -23.48 2.51 6.58
CA TYR A 129 -23.44 1.05 6.46
C TYR A 129 -22.42 0.44 7.43
N ASP A 130 -21.25 1.02 7.49
CA ASP A 130 -20.10 0.54 8.25
C ASP A 130 -20.23 0.91 9.75
N THR A 131 -21.20 0.30 10.41
CA THR A 131 -21.39 0.44 11.86
C THR A 131 -20.26 -0.27 12.63
N PRO A 132 -20.03 0.03 13.92
CA PRO A 132 -19.01 -0.67 14.72
C PRO A 132 -19.08 -2.19 14.62
N ARG A 133 -20.29 -2.77 14.61
CA ARG A 133 -20.48 -4.21 14.45
C ARG A 133 -19.99 -4.70 13.10
N VAL A 134 -20.29 -4.00 12.02
CA VAL A 134 -19.84 -4.35 10.66
C VAL A 134 -18.31 -4.22 10.57
N LEU A 135 -17.75 -3.18 11.17
CA LEU A 135 -16.31 -2.97 11.24
C LEU A 135 -15.60 -4.08 12.02
N LYS A 136 -16.22 -4.58 13.10
CA LYS A 136 -15.66 -5.69 13.88
C LYS A 136 -15.64 -6.99 13.06
N GLU A 137 -16.73 -7.34 12.39
CA GLU A 137 -16.79 -8.50 11.49
C GLU A 137 -15.76 -8.39 10.36
N TYR A 138 -15.52 -7.17 9.87
CA TYR A 138 -14.52 -6.87 8.86
C TYR A 138 -13.09 -7.04 9.42
N ALA A 139 -12.81 -6.51 10.60
CA ALA A 139 -11.52 -6.69 11.27
C ALA A 139 -11.17 -8.17 11.47
N GLU A 140 -12.13 -8.96 11.93
CA GLU A 140 -11.97 -10.41 12.11
C GLU A 140 -11.66 -11.11 10.77
N THR A 141 -12.34 -10.70 9.68
CA THR A 141 -12.15 -11.29 8.35
C THR A 141 -10.73 -11.07 7.81
N TYR A 142 -10.12 -9.92 8.09
CA TYR A 142 -8.79 -9.58 7.62
C TYR A 142 -7.66 -9.87 8.63
N GLY A 143 -7.99 -10.32 9.84
CA GLY A 143 -6.99 -10.60 10.88
C GLY A 143 -6.40 -9.32 11.48
N ILE A 144 -7.18 -8.25 11.54
CA ILE A 144 -6.82 -6.99 12.20
C ILE A 144 -6.97 -7.23 13.71
N THR A 145 -5.87 -7.39 14.40
CA THR A 145 -5.83 -7.79 15.82
C THR A 145 -4.99 -6.86 16.70
N ASP A 146 -4.32 -5.90 16.09
CA ASP A 146 -3.50 -4.94 16.82
C ASP A 146 -4.39 -3.95 17.57
N MET A 147 -4.04 -3.64 18.81
CA MET A 147 -4.77 -2.72 19.65
C MET A 147 -4.66 -1.26 19.17
N ASP A 148 -3.62 -0.92 18.44
CA ASP A 148 -3.39 0.40 17.86
C ASP A 148 -3.89 0.52 16.40
N TRP A 149 -4.66 -0.45 15.93
CA TRP A 149 -5.37 -0.38 14.66
C TRP A 149 -6.87 -0.19 14.87
N HIS A 150 -7.35 1.01 14.61
CA HIS A 150 -8.76 1.37 14.75
C HIS A 150 -9.43 1.54 13.38
N LEU A 151 -10.54 0.83 13.18
CA LEU A 151 -11.44 1.06 12.05
C LEU A 151 -12.52 2.03 12.53
N LEU A 152 -12.52 3.23 12.00
CA LEU A 152 -13.24 4.38 12.53
C LEU A 152 -14.49 4.69 11.72
N THR A 153 -15.62 4.90 12.43
CA THR A 153 -16.90 5.27 11.85
C THR A 153 -17.54 6.40 12.64
N GLY A 154 -18.31 7.22 11.97
CA GLY A 154 -19.03 8.36 12.54
C GLY A 154 -19.25 9.46 11.50
N ASP A 155 -19.94 10.54 11.92
CA ASP A 155 -20.24 11.72 11.09
C ASP A 155 -19.20 12.82 11.30
#